data_49ed9983b065594960cb2bbfff2ea8ed
#
_entry.id   49ed9983b065594960cb2bbfff2ea8ed
#
_cell.length_a   1.000
_cell.length_b   1.000
_cell.length_c   1.000
_cell.angle_alpha   90.00
_cell.angle_beta   90.00
_cell.angle_gamma   90.00
#
_symmetry.space_group_name_H-M   'P 1'
#
loop_
_entity.id
_entity.type
_entity.pdbx_description
1 polymer ?
#
loop_
_entity_poly.entity_id
_entity_poly.type
_entity_poly.pdbx_seq_one_letter_code
_entity_poly.pdbx_strand_id
1 'polypeptide(L)'
;VLRPRHLIAALLATIAPAAAQDFVTARPHAVIEGGLVTLGDLFENAGPRAIQPLGPSPAPGRRFVVEAPQLALIARDNLLSWAPLAGDERVIVERPGRPLSREELDEALQRELVGLGADPGLDVDLFGYQPPFVPSTGPAPRLSFEALEYDAGTRRFSGTLLVLADGMATLRQRLSGRVIAMREVVVAARPLRPGELLTAGDLRAQRLPAERVRPGMADRIERVVGQRLGRAVQTGQSLPLADLTSPPTLLRNMPVQLQYSAPGLTITAQGRAMEDGALGAIVPVMNLATGGTVLAEVLSPDRVRPLRPVGTGREGTPNSRGAGQRAGLQP
;
A
#
# COMPACT_ATOMS: atom_id res chain seq x y z
N VAL A 1 -49.85 -65.77 -81.64
CA VAL A 1 -48.52 -65.12 -81.68
C VAL A 1 -48.43 -64.21 -80.40
N LEU A 2 -47.81 -64.72 -79.29
CA LEU A 2 -47.56 -63.95 -78.11
C LEU A 2 -46.01 -63.84 -77.93
N ARG A 3 -45.54 -62.61 -77.81
CA ARG A 3 -44.12 -62.31 -77.52
C ARG A 3 -43.95 -62.20 -76.01
N PRO A 4 -42.92 -62.83 -75.40
CA PRO A 4 -42.59 -62.63 -73.98
C PRO A 4 -41.76 -61.33 -73.76
N ARG A 5 -42.18 -60.52 -72.77
CA ARG A 5 -41.48 -59.34 -72.27
C ARG A 5 -40.48 -59.78 -71.18
N HIS A 6 -39.20 -59.62 -71.50
CA HIS A 6 -38.14 -59.78 -70.47
C HIS A 6 -38.16 -58.59 -69.51
N LEU A 7 -38.44 -58.83 -68.24
CA LEU A 7 -38.26 -57.89 -67.10
C LEU A 7 -36.80 -58.02 -66.60
N ILE A 8 -35.96 -57.01 -66.89
CA ILE A 8 -34.66 -56.88 -66.31
C ILE A 8 -34.81 -56.17 -65.00
N ALA A 9 -34.68 -56.92 -63.88
CA ALA A 9 -34.61 -56.33 -62.53
C ALA A 9 -33.20 -55.74 -62.30
N ALA A 10 -33.11 -54.44 -62.33
CA ALA A 10 -31.87 -53.72 -61.93
C ALA A 10 -31.68 -53.76 -60.40
N LEU A 11 -30.68 -54.55 -60.00
CA LEU A 11 -30.23 -54.59 -58.60
C LEU A 11 -29.40 -53.34 -58.24
N LEU A 12 -30.01 -52.33 -57.67
CA LEU A 12 -29.32 -51.16 -57.11
C LEU A 12 -28.60 -51.60 -55.89
N ALA A 13 -27.30 -51.89 -55.98
CA ALA A 13 -26.41 -52.05 -54.83
C ALA A 13 -26.20 -50.67 -54.16
N THR A 14 -26.85 -50.41 -53.04
CA THR A 14 -26.55 -49.24 -52.18
C THR A 14 -25.18 -49.44 -51.56
N ILE A 15 -24.17 -48.77 -52.12
CA ILE A 15 -22.87 -48.62 -51.50
C ILE A 15 -23.07 -47.69 -50.29
N ALA A 16 -23.15 -48.26 -49.09
CA ALA A 16 -23.04 -47.47 -47.85
C ALA A 16 -21.67 -46.77 -47.84
N PRO A 17 -21.59 -45.47 -47.60
CA PRO A 17 -20.29 -44.84 -47.48
C PRO A 17 -19.55 -45.49 -46.31
N ALA A 18 -18.41 -46.10 -46.59
CA ALA A 18 -17.46 -46.54 -45.57
C ALA A 18 -17.14 -45.28 -44.76
N ALA A 19 -17.57 -45.27 -43.50
CA ALA A 19 -17.15 -44.24 -42.57
C ALA A 19 -15.60 -44.24 -42.58
N ALA A 20 -15.03 -43.19 -43.13
CA ALA A 20 -13.60 -42.96 -43.03
C ALA A 20 -13.25 -43.03 -41.55
N GLN A 21 -12.53 -44.06 -41.16
CA GLN A 21 -11.98 -44.11 -39.80
C GLN A 21 -10.91 -43.03 -39.76
N ASP A 22 -11.27 -41.87 -39.19
CA ASP A 22 -10.32 -40.79 -39.00
C ASP A 22 -9.26 -41.28 -38.02
N PHE A 23 -8.05 -41.55 -38.58
CA PHE A 23 -6.90 -41.88 -37.73
C PHE A 23 -6.56 -40.66 -36.91
N VAL A 24 -6.52 -40.85 -35.60
CA VAL A 24 -6.11 -39.81 -34.64
C VAL A 24 -4.59 -39.85 -34.49
N THR A 25 -3.99 -38.70 -34.23
CA THR A 25 -2.56 -38.55 -34.01
C THR A 25 -2.33 -38.02 -32.60
N ALA A 26 -1.38 -38.59 -31.85
CA ALA A 26 -1.04 -38.06 -30.53
C ALA A 26 -0.36 -36.68 -30.66
N ARG A 27 -0.75 -35.74 -29.82
CA ARG A 27 -0.11 -34.41 -29.76
C ARG A 27 1.16 -34.54 -28.94
N PRO A 28 2.34 -34.13 -29.44
CA PRO A 28 3.57 -34.21 -28.62
C PRO A 28 3.52 -33.34 -27.34
N HIS A 29 2.76 -32.24 -27.38
CA HIS A 29 2.65 -31.28 -26.28
C HIS A 29 1.21 -30.74 -26.21
N ALA A 30 0.63 -30.79 -25.02
CA ALA A 30 -0.70 -30.29 -24.70
C ALA A 30 -0.61 -29.24 -23.58
N VAL A 31 -1.07 -28.03 -23.85
CA VAL A 31 -1.17 -26.94 -22.88
C VAL A 31 -2.60 -26.85 -22.42
N ILE A 32 -2.84 -27.09 -21.13
CA ILE A 32 -4.18 -27.13 -20.53
C ILE A 32 -4.39 -25.88 -19.68
N GLU A 33 -5.36 -25.07 -20.04
CA GLU A 33 -5.76 -23.91 -19.23
C GLU A 33 -6.80 -24.25 -18.16
N GLY A 34 -7.64 -25.23 -18.46
CA GLY A 34 -8.73 -25.67 -17.59
C GLY A 34 -8.33 -26.65 -16.49
N GLY A 35 -9.33 -27.07 -15.70
CA GLY A 35 -9.14 -28.06 -14.62
C GLY A 35 -9.17 -29.51 -15.07
N LEU A 36 -9.53 -29.80 -16.32
CA LEU A 36 -9.68 -31.15 -16.88
C LEU A 36 -8.88 -31.27 -18.18
N VAL A 37 -8.29 -32.45 -18.35
CA VAL A 37 -7.68 -32.86 -19.61
C VAL A 37 -8.77 -33.54 -20.43
N THR A 38 -8.88 -33.15 -21.71
CA THR A 38 -9.85 -33.76 -22.64
C THR A 38 -9.15 -34.64 -23.68
N LEU A 39 -9.93 -35.43 -24.38
CA LEU A 39 -9.42 -36.32 -25.42
C LEU A 39 -8.74 -35.53 -26.57
N GLY A 40 -9.28 -34.35 -26.89
CA GLY A 40 -8.71 -33.46 -27.92
C GLY A 40 -7.41 -32.80 -27.52
N ASP A 41 -7.09 -32.76 -26.20
CA ASP A 41 -5.79 -32.28 -25.74
C ASP A 41 -4.69 -33.30 -26.01
N LEU A 42 -5.01 -34.63 -25.98
CA LEU A 42 -4.05 -35.69 -26.23
C LEU A 42 -3.98 -36.10 -27.68
N PHE A 43 -5.11 -36.02 -28.41
CA PHE A 43 -5.20 -36.52 -29.77
C PHE A 43 -5.73 -35.46 -30.75
N GLU A 44 -5.09 -35.33 -31.90
CA GLU A 44 -5.63 -34.59 -33.04
C GLU A 44 -6.67 -35.46 -33.76
N ASN A 45 -7.64 -34.79 -34.38
CA ASN A 45 -8.73 -35.42 -35.14
C ASN A 45 -9.63 -36.35 -34.32
N ALA A 46 -9.77 -36.11 -32.99
CA ALA A 46 -10.66 -36.85 -32.12
C ALA A 46 -12.17 -36.62 -32.45
N GLY A 47 -12.50 -35.74 -33.39
CA GLY A 47 -13.85 -35.44 -33.83
C GLY A 47 -14.78 -34.98 -32.72
N PRO A 48 -16.06 -35.42 -32.69
CA PRO A 48 -17.01 -35.01 -31.67
C PRO A 48 -16.62 -35.42 -30.22
N ARG A 49 -15.71 -36.39 -30.11
CA ARG A 49 -15.22 -36.88 -28.80
C ARG A 49 -14.11 -36.03 -28.21
N ALA A 50 -13.57 -35.07 -28.93
CA ALA A 50 -12.50 -34.19 -28.47
C ALA A 50 -12.77 -33.51 -27.10
N ILE A 51 -14.05 -33.20 -26.82
CA ILE A 51 -14.48 -32.54 -25.58
C ILE A 51 -14.64 -33.50 -24.40
N GLN A 52 -14.46 -34.81 -24.60
CA GLN A 52 -14.67 -35.82 -23.56
C GLN A 52 -13.56 -35.68 -22.48
N PRO A 53 -13.93 -35.49 -21.20
CA PRO A 53 -12.96 -35.37 -20.12
C PRO A 53 -12.32 -36.72 -19.80
N LEU A 54 -11.02 -36.72 -19.63
CA LEU A 54 -10.22 -37.89 -19.26
C LEU A 54 -9.84 -37.93 -17.79
N GLY A 55 -9.64 -36.75 -17.20
CA GLY A 55 -9.21 -36.65 -15.81
C GLY A 55 -8.79 -35.22 -15.43
N PRO A 56 -8.31 -35.04 -14.19
CA PRO A 56 -7.84 -33.75 -13.74
C PRO A 56 -6.56 -33.31 -14.47
N SER A 57 -6.47 -32.04 -14.78
CA SER A 57 -5.23 -31.43 -15.29
C SER A 57 -4.14 -31.40 -14.23
N PRO A 58 -2.86 -31.24 -14.61
CA PRO A 58 -1.79 -31.00 -13.64
C PRO A 58 -2.11 -29.77 -12.76
N ALA A 59 -1.49 -29.69 -11.60
CA ALA A 59 -1.53 -28.45 -10.83
C ALA A 59 -0.86 -27.31 -11.62
N PRO A 60 -1.29 -26.05 -11.44
CA PRO A 60 -0.67 -24.92 -12.11
C PRO A 60 0.85 -24.89 -11.96
N GLY A 61 1.57 -24.63 -13.05
CA GLY A 61 3.04 -24.68 -13.11
C GLY A 61 3.63 -26.09 -13.11
N ARG A 62 2.82 -27.14 -13.25
CA ARG A 62 3.25 -28.54 -13.29
C ARG A 62 2.95 -29.18 -14.63
N ARG A 63 3.64 -30.30 -14.87
CA ARG A 63 3.44 -31.15 -16.05
C ARG A 63 3.52 -32.62 -15.68
N PHE A 64 2.88 -33.46 -16.48
CA PHE A 64 3.10 -34.91 -16.47
C PHE A 64 3.23 -35.41 -17.91
N VAL A 65 3.68 -36.63 -18.05
CA VAL A 65 3.86 -37.27 -19.38
C VAL A 65 2.92 -38.45 -19.46
N VAL A 66 2.22 -38.56 -20.60
CA VAL A 66 1.41 -39.74 -20.95
C VAL A 66 2.18 -40.50 -22.00
N GLU A 67 2.64 -41.70 -21.62
CA GLU A 67 3.44 -42.56 -22.48
C GLU A 67 2.58 -43.37 -23.46
N ALA A 68 3.19 -43.91 -24.53
CA ALA A 68 2.50 -44.65 -25.57
C ALA A 68 1.58 -45.79 -25.09
N PRO A 69 1.94 -46.62 -24.10
CA PRO A 69 1.01 -47.64 -23.57
C PRO A 69 -0.25 -47.06 -22.93
N GLN A 70 -0.13 -45.90 -22.24
CA GLN A 70 -1.27 -45.20 -21.65
C GLN A 70 -2.16 -44.54 -22.72
N LEU A 71 -1.53 -43.95 -23.74
CA LEU A 71 -2.24 -43.40 -24.89
C LEU A 71 -3.04 -44.47 -25.64
N ALA A 72 -2.48 -45.67 -25.81
CA ALA A 72 -3.16 -46.80 -26.45
C ALA A 72 -4.39 -47.28 -25.65
N LEU A 73 -4.29 -47.29 -24.31
CA LEU A 73 -5.44 -47.64 -23.44
C LEU A 73 -6.53 -46.55 -23.58
N ILE A 74 -6.15 -45.27 -23.47
CA ILE A 74 -7.09 -44.15 -23.59
C ILE A 74 -7.78 -44.17 -24.97
N ALA A 75 -7.04 -44.37 -26.04
CA ALA A 75 -7.58 -44.45 -27.38
C ALA A 75 -8.60 -45.59 -27.53
N ARG A 76 -8.23 -46.80 -27.06
CA ARG A 76 -9.08 -47.99 -27.08
C ARG A 76 -10.37 -47.79 -26.29
N ASP A 77 -10.28 -47.28 -25.06
CA ASP A 77 -11.41 -47.09 -24.17
C ASP A 77 -12.39 -46.02 -24.69
N ASN A 78 -11.89 -45.11 -25.54
CA ASN A 78 -12.69 -44.08 -26.18
C ASN A 78 -12.99 -44.38 -27.67
N LEU A 79 -12.77 -45.62 -28.11
CA LEU A 79 -13.07 -46.08 -29.48
C LEU A 79 -12.40 -45.24 -30.58
N LEU A 80 -11.16 -44.80 -30.34
CA LEU A 80 -10.33 -44.09 -31.31
C LEU A 80 -9.40 -45.07 -32.02
N SER A 81 -9.22 -44.90 -33.34
CA SER A 81 -8.28 -45.65 -34.14
C SER A 81 -6.89 -45.04 -34.04
N TRP A 82 -6.14 -45.42 -32.99
CA TRP A 82 -4.77 -44.98 -32.76
C TRP A 82 -3.87 -46.17 -32.51
N ALA A 83 -2.70 -46.15 -33.08
CA ALA A 83 -1.61 -47.09 -32.79
C ALA A 83 -0.28 -46.34 -32.82
N PRO A 84 0.66 -46.64 -31.92
CA PRO A 84 1.96 -46.00 -31.92
C PRO A 84 2.74 -46.38 -33.20
N LEU A 85 3.37 -45.39 -33.81
CA LEU A 85 4.19 -45.56 -35.01
C LEU A 85 5.58 -46.12 -34.68
N ALA A 86 6.19 -45.60 -33.62
CA ALA A 86 7.54 -45.96 -33.19
C ALA A 86 7.57 -46.56 -31.79
N GLY A 87 6.49 -46.51 -31.00
CA GLY A 87 6.38 -47.06 -29.65
C GLY A 87 6.97 -46.17 -28.57
N ASP A 88 7.58 -45.06 -28.91
CA ASP A 88 8.18 -44.08 -27.97
C ASP A 88 7.39 -42.73 -27.99
N GLU A 89 6.21 -42.72 -28.60
CA GLU A 89 5.35 -41.55 -28.59
C GLU A 89 4.90 -41.25 -27.14
N ARG A 90 4.92 -39.96 -26.84
CA ARG A 90 4.49 -39.44 -25.57
C ARG A 90 3.85 -38.08 -25.74
N VAL A 91 2.93 -37.77 -24.86
CA VAL A 91 2.30 -36.47 -24.75
C VAL A 91 2.75 -35.80 -23.46
N ILE A 92 3.36 -34.64 -23.57
CA ILE A 92 3.67 -33.80 -22.40
C ILE A 92 2.45 -32.92 -22.14
N VAL A 93 1.77 -33.17 -21.05
CA VAL A 93 0.63 -32.37 -20.60
C VAL A 93 1.12 -31.36 -19.58
N GLU A 94 1.04 -30.10 -19.93
CA GLU A 94 1.50 -29.00 -19.09
C GLU A 94 0.34 -28.06 -18.77
N ARG A 95 0.30 -27.57 -17.54
CA ARG A 95 -0.60 -26.50 -17.14
C ARG A 95 0.20 -25.26 -16.77
N PRO A 96 0.08 -24.16 -17.54
CA PRO A 96 0.70 -22.89 -17.19
C PRO A 96 0.24 -22.40 -15.82
N GLY A 97 1.15 -21.76 -15.08
CA GLY A 97 0.82 -21.18 -13.81
C GLY A 97 1.74 -20.00 -13.52
N ARG A 98 1.24 -19.07 -12.70
CA ARG A 98 2.03 -17.98 -12.15
C ARG A 98 2.17 -18.15 -10.62
N PRO A 99 3.25 -17.67 -10.02
CA PRO A 99 3.31 -17.60 -8.58
C PRO A 99 2.24 -16.61 -8.07
N LEU A 100 1.63 -16.91 -6.92
CA LEU A 100 0.77 -15.96 -6.23
C LEU A 100 1.60 -14.73 -5.88
N SER A 101 1.14 -13.54 -6.29
CA SER A 101 1.90 -12.31 -6.04
C SER A 101 1.91 -11.97 -4.56
N ARG A 102 2.99 -11.33 -4.13
CA ARG A 102 3.14 -10.92 -2.73
C ARG A 102 2.10 -9.87 -2.36
N GLU A 103 1.80 -8.98 -3.28
CA GLU A 103 0.81 -7.91 -3.10
C GLU A 103 -0.59 -8.49 -2.87
N GLU A 104 -1.01 -9.49 -3.67
CA GLU A 104 -2.31 -10.16 -3.50
C GLU A 104 -2.44 -10.79 -2.10
N LEU A 105 -1.37 -11.43 -1.62
CA LEU A 105 -1.35 -12.04 -0.30
C LEU A 105 -1.34 -10.99 0.82
N ASP A 106 -0.49 -9.96 0.70
CA ASP A 106 -0.34 -8.93 1.73
C ASP A 106 -1.64 -8.14 1.91
N GLU A 107 -2.33 -7.76 0.84
CA GLU A 107 -3.63 -7.07 0.91
C GLU A 107 -4.69 -7.92 1.62
N ALA A 108 -4.75 -9.22 1.33
CA ALA A 108 -5.71 -10.12 1.98
C ALA A 108 -5.36 -10.32 3.46
N LEU A 109 -4.09 -10.57 3.76
CA LEU A 109 -3.61 -10.84 5.11
C LEU A 109 -3.69 -9.60 6.01
N GLN A 110 -3.37 -8.41 5.49
CA GLN A 110 -3.49 -7.15 6.23
C GLN A 110 -4.94 -6.89 6.66
N ARG A 111 -5.92 -7.13 5.77
CA ARG A 111 -7.34 -6.96 6.12
C ARG A 111 -7.76 -7.87 7.28
N GLU A 112 -7.36 -9.12 7.26
CA GLU A 112 -7.68 -10.08 8.31
C GLU A 112 -6.96 -9.74 9.64
N LEU A 113 -5.67 -9.39 9.58
CA LEU A 113 -4.91 -9.01 10.78
C LEU A 113 -5.45 -7.75 11.44
N VAL A 114 -5.89 -6.76 10.66
CA VAL A 114 -6.58 -5.57 11.20
C VAL A 114 -7.88 -5.97 11.89
N GLY A 115 -8.65 -6.92 11.31
CA GLY A 115 -9.84 -7.49 11.95
C GLY A 115 -9.55 -8.20 13.28
N LEU A 116 -8.34 -8.71 13.47
CA LEU A 116 -7.85 -9.32 14.71
C LEU A 116 -7.20 -8.33 15.68
N GLY A 117 -7.22 -7.03 15.36
CA GLY A 117 -6.73 -5.97 16.25
C GLY A 117 -5.30 -5.48 15.96
N ALA A 118 -4.74 -5.79 14.78
CA ALA A 118 -3.49 -5.18 14.36
C ALA A 118 -3.70 -3.73 13.91
N ASP A 119 -2.68 -2.88 14.04
CA ASP A 119 -2.74 -1.49 13.64
C ASP A 119 -2.98 -1.35 12.11
N PRO A 120 -3.84 -0.43 11.67
CA PRO A 120 -3.97 -0.13 10.25
C PRO A 120 -2.66 0.42 9.68
N GLY A 121 -2.33 0.04 8.44
CA GLY A 121 -1.08 0.49 7.81
C GLY A 121 0.16 -0.31 8.22
N LEU A 122 -0.04 -1.52 8.72
CA LEU A 122 1.03 -2.48 9.01
C LEU A 122 1.71 -2.99 7.72
N ASP A 123 2.88 -3.55 7.88
CA ASP A 123 3.55 -4.41 6.91
C ASP A 123 3.72 -5.82 7.50
N VAL A 124 3.98 -6.80 6.65
CA VAL A 124 4.04 -8.21 7.07
C VAL A 124 5.36 -8.84 6.65
N ASP A 125 6.07 -9.39 7.62
CA ASP A 125 7.27 -10.20 7.40
C ASP A 125 6.90 -11.69 7.56
N LEU A 126 6.89 -12.42 6.43
CA LEU A 126 6.53 -13.84 6.39
C LEU A 126 7.77 -14.72 6.56
N PHE A 127 7.68 -15.74 7.40
CA PHE A 127 8.77 -16.68 7.66
C PHE A 127 8.67 -17.89 6.74
N GLY A 128 9.71 -18.13 5.93
CA GLY A 128 9.80 -19.32 5.09
C GLY A 128 8.70 -19.46 4.03
N TYR A 129 8.00 -18.36 3.70
CA TYR A 129 6.95 -18.39 2.70
C TYR A 129 7.50 -18.61 1.30
N GLN A 130 6.90 -19.58 0.60
CA GLN A 130 7.12 -19.80 -0.82
C GLN A 130 5.79 -19.59 -1.54
N PRO A 131 5.73 -18.71 -2.55
CA PRO A 131 4.48 -18.45 -3.25
C PRO A 131 4.00 -19.70 -3.99
N PRO A 132 2.77 -20.15 -3.74
CA PRO A 132 2.19 -21.24 -4.50
C PRO A 132 1.89 -20.79 -5.93
N PHE A 133 1.86 -21.76 -6.85
CA PHE A 133 1.44 -21.51 -8.21
C PHE A 133 -0.08 -21.54 -8.32
N VAL A 134 -0.62 -20.54 -9.02
CA VAL A 134 -2.03 -20.39 -9.35
C VAL A 134 -2.20 -20.36 -10.87
N PRO A 135 -3.39 -20.62 -11.44
CA PRO A 135 -3.61 -20.50 -12.88
C PRO A 135 -3.16 -19.13 -13.42
N SER A 136 -2.51 -19.13 -14.57
CA SER A 136 -2.07 -17.90 -15.24
C SER A 136 -3.21 -17.17 -15.97
N THR A 137 -4.28 -17.88 -16.27
CA THR A 137 -5.48 -17.40 -16.96
C THR A 137 -6.70 -17.54 -16.05
N GLY A 138 -7.76 -16.78 -16.33
CA GLY A 138 -8.99 -16.81 -15.56
C GLY A 138 -9.07 -15.75 -14.46
N PRO A 139 -10.09 -15.82 -13.58
CA PRO A 139 -10.29 -14.86 -12.50
C PRO A 139 -9.16 -14.96 -11.44
N ALA A 140 -8.94 -13.86 -10.73
CA ALA A 140 -7.98 -13.84 -9.63
C ALA A 140 -8.32 -14.89 -8.56
N PRO A 141 -7.33 -15.55 -7.95
CA PRO A 141 -7.58 -16.54 -6.91
C PRO A 141 -8.23 -15.87 -5.69
N ARG A 142 -9.15 -16.57 -5.05
CA ARG A 142 -9.73 -16.15 -3.77
C ARG A 142 -8.84 -16.65 -2.65
N LEU A 143 -8.42 -15.73 -1.80
CA LEU A 143 -7.61 -16.01 -0.63
C LEU A 143 -8.50 -15.95 0.61
N SER A 144 -8.39 -16.95 1.47
CA SER A 144 -9.00 -16.97 2.79
C SER A 144 -8.05 -17.58 3.81
N PHE A 145 -8.34 -17.40 5.09
CA PHE A 145 -7.45 -17.85 6.15
C PHE A 145 -8.24 -18.71 7.15
N GLU A 146 -7.69 -19.86 7.50
CA GLU A 146 -8.21 -20.73 8.56
C GLU A 146 -7.31 -20.61 9.80
N ALA A 147 -7.94 -20.53 10.98
CA ALA A 147 -7.25 -20.47 12.27
C ALA A 147 -6.14 -19.41 12.29
N LEU A 148 -6.42 -18.23 11.73
CA LEU A 148 -5.49 -17.12 11.80
C LEU A 148 -5.53 -16.52 13.21
N GLU A 149 -4.42 -16.62 13.90
CA GLU A 149 -4.23 -16.09 15.24
C GLU A 149 -3.19 -14.95 15.19
N TYR A 150 -3.45 -13.90 15.95
CA TYR A 150 -2.55 -12.76 16.10
C TYR A 150 -2.30 -12.46 17.57
N ASP A 151 -1.04 -12.47 17.96
CA ASP A 151 -0.59 -12.06 19.29
C ASP A 151 -0.07 -10.62 19.24
N ALA A 152 -0.85 -9.69 19.77
CA ALA A 152 -0.49 -8.28 19.81
C ALA A 152 0.76 -7.98 20.67
N GLY A 153 1.05 -8.81 21.69
CA GLY A 153 2.22 -8.63 22.56
C GLY A 153 3.53 -8.93 21.83
N THR A 154 3.59 -10.01 21.11
CA THR A 154 4.77 -10.42 20.32
C THR A 154 4.72 -9.95 18.87
N ARG A 155 3.58 -9.42 18.43
CA ARG A 155 3.28 -9.03 17.05
C ARG A 155 3.47 -10.18 16.06
N ARG A 156 3.29 -11.41 16.51
CA ARG A 156 3.38 -12.60 15.68
C ARG A 156 2.00 -13.08 15.28
N PHE A 157 1.95 -13.71 14.13
CA PHE A 157 0.74 -14.39 13.66
C PHE A 157 1.09 -15.75 13.10
N SER A 158 0.10 -16.64 13.13
CA SER A 158 0.14 -17.93 12.47
C SER A 158 -1.25 -18.33 12.02
N GLY A 159 -1.31 -19.12 10.93
CA GLY A 159 -2.57 -19.58 10.38
C GLY A 159 -2.35 -20.44 9.14
N THR A 160 -3.44 -20.76 8.44
CA THR A 160 -3.40 -21.52 7.20
C THR A 160 -4.04 -20.69 6.09
N LEU A 161 -3.26 -20.39 5.06
CA LEU A 161 -3.76 -19.78 3.82
C LEU A 161 -4.49 -20.83 3.00
N LEU A 162 -5.69 -20.51 2.57
CA LEU A 162 -6.47 -21.23 1.57
C LEU A 162 -6.45 -20.45 0.28
N VAL A 163 -6.01 -21.11 -0.78
CA VAL A 163 -6.04 -20.53 -2.14
C VAL A 163 -7.06 -21.30 -2.96
N LEU A 164 -8.10 -20.61 -3.38
CA LEU A 164 -9.17 -21.15 -4.23
C LEU A 164 -9.06 -20.49 -5.61
N ALA A 165 -8.91 -21.31 -6.63
CA ALA A 165 -8.94 -20.86 -8.02
C ALA A 165 -9.66 -21.88 -8.89
N ASP A 166 -10.22 -21.39 -10.00
CA ASP A 166 -10.99 -22.25 -10.90
C ASP A 166 -10.12 -23.37 -11.48
N GLY A 167 -10.72 -24.55 -11.50
CA GLY A 167 -10.08 -25.74 -12.07
C GLY A 167 -8.87 -26.28 -11.30
N MET A 168 -8.66 -25.90 -10.04
CA MET A 168 -7.65 -26.51 -9.18
C MET A 168 -8.22 -26.94 -7.83
N ALA A 169 -7.62 -27.94 -7.20
CA ALA A 169 -7.94 -28.28 -5.84
C ALA A 169 -7.57 -27.11 -4.89
N THR A 170 -8.37 -26.89 -3.85
CA THR A 170 -8.04 -25.90 -2.82
C THR A 170 -6.67 -26.18 -2.23
N LEU A 171 -5.78 -25.23 -2.39
CA LEU A 171 -4.44 -25.33 -1.82
C LEU A 171 -4.46 -24.80 -0.39
N ARG A 172 -3.84 -25.56 0.52
CA ARG A 172 -3.67 -25.18 1.93
C ARG A 172 -2.20 -25.03 2.23
N GLN A 173 -1.81 -23.87 2.73
CA GLN A 173 -0.42 -23.59 3.09
C GLN A 173 -0.35 -22.93 4.45
N ARG A 174 0.48 -23.47 5.35
CA ARG A 174 0.72 -22.83 6.64
C ARG A 174 1.48 -21.53 6.45
N LEU A 175 1.02 -20.49 7.13
CA LEU A 175 1.66 -19.18 7.19
C LEU A 175 2.06 -18.89 8.64
N SER A 176 3.20 -18.25 8.79
CA SER A 176 3.60 -17.62 10.04
C SER A 176 4.46 -16.41 9.73
N GLY A 177 4.42 -15.42 10.61
CA GLY A 177 5.15 -14.19 10.38
C GLY A 177 5.06 -13.23 11.54
N ARG A 178 5.50 -12.02 11.27
CA ARG A 178 5.45 -10.89 12.20
C ARG A 178 4.82 -9.67 11.55
N VAL A 179 3.99 -8.98 12.30
CA VAL A 179 3.44 -7.68 11.94
C VAL A 179 4.47 -6.59 12.25
N ILE A 180 4.75 -5.75 11.29
CA ILE A 180 5.65 -4.60 11.42
C ILE A 180 4.78 -3.33 11.36
N ALA A 181 4.69 -2.61 12.48
CA ALA A 181 4.04 -1.31 12.49
C ALA A 181 4.85 -0.34 11.61
N MET A 182 4.20 0.27 10.64
CA MET A 182 4.81 1.25 9.74
C MET A 182 4.35 2.65 10.11
N ARG A 183 5.24 3.62 9.99
CA ARG A 183 4.92 5.05 10.10
C ARG A 183 5.35 5.79 8.86
N GLU A 184 4.53 6.73 8.47
CA GLU A 184 4.88 7.67 7.42
C GLU A 184 5.74 8.78 8.01
N VAL A 185 6.84 9.08 7.34
CA VAL A 185 7.76 10.15 7.70
C VAL A 185 8.16 10.93 6.45
N VAL A 186 8.43 12.20 6.64
CA VAL A 186 8.94 13.06 5.58
C VAL A 186 10.46 12.91 5.51
N VAL A 187 10.96 12.58 4.32
CA VAL A 187 12.39 12.48 4.03
C VAL A 187 12.78 13.46 2.93
N ALA A 188 14.05 13.87 2.94
CA ALA A 188 14.61 14.71 1.91
C ALA A 188 14.70 13.97 0.56
N ALA A 189 14.17 14.55 -0.50
CA ALA A 189 14.26 14.02 -1.86
C ALA A 189 15.66 14.29 -2.49
N ARG A 190 16.37 15.32 -2.02
CA ARG A 190 17.71 15.73 -2.41
C ARG A 190 18.52 16.18 -1.19
N PRO A 191 19.83 16.40 -1.31
CA PRO A 191 20.60 17.01 -0.24
C PRO A 191 20.12 18.45 0.03
N LEU A 192 19.90 18.80 1.30
CA LEU A 192 19.38 20.08 1.75
C LEU A 192 20.42 20.78 2.63
N ARG A 193 20.55 22.11 2.48
CA ARG A 193 21.51 22.95 3.20
C ARG A 193 20.86 23.69 4.37
N PRO A 194 21.63 24.04 5.41
CA PRO A 194 21.13 24.90 6.48
C PRO A 194 20.64 26.26 5.93
N GLY A 195 19.55 26.77 6.48
CA GLY A 195 18.94 28.03 6.08
C GLY A 195 18.06 27.95 4.82
N GLU A 196 18.03 26.81 4.13
CA GLU A 196 17.24 26.61 2.91
C GLU A 196 15.74 26.57 3.24
N LEU A 197 14.93 27.27 2.43
CA LEU A 197 13.47 27.23 2.52
C LEU A 197 12.98 25.97 1.84
N LEU A 198 12.23 25.15 2.57
CA LEU A 198 11.75 23.86 2.09
C LEU A 198 10.51 24.01 1.22
N THR A 199 10.55 23.38 0.06
CA THR A 199 9.44 23.29 -0.90
C THR A 199 8.92 21.85 -0.98
N ALA A 200 7.72 21.66 -1.53
CA ALA A 200 7.15 20.31 -1.70
C ALA A 200 8.04 19.41 -2.59
N GLY A 201 8.76 19.96 -3.57
CA GLY A 201 9.66 19.21 -4.45
C GLY A 201 10.93 18.71 -3.77
N ASP A 202 11.29 19.26 -2.62
CA ASP A 202 12.46 18.87 -1.83
C ASP A 202 12.19 17.67 -0.92
N LEU A 203 10.92 17.29 -0.79
CA LEU A 203 10.41 16.37 0.21
C LEU A 203 9.66 15.20 -0.44
N ARG A 204 9.68 14.06 0.22
CA ARG A 204 8.81 12.94 -0.11
C ARG A 204 8.34 12.25 1.16
N ALA A 205 7.13 11.73 1.14
CA ALA A 205 6.65 10.84 2.17
C ALA A 205 7.26 9.44 1.96
N GLN A 206 7.71 8.81 3.04
CA GLN A 206 8.24 7.47 3.04
C GLN A 206 7.73 6.68 4.24
N ARG A 207 7.27 5.44 4.00
CA ARG A 207 6.87 4.53 5.07
C ARG A 207 8.10 3.81 5.61
N LEU A 208 8.32 3.91 6.91
CA LEU A 208 9.41 3.24 7.60
C LEU A 208 8.87 2.42 8.79
N PRO A 209 9.54 1.31 9.17
CA PRO A 209 9.23 0.61 10.40
C PRO A 209 9.23 1.57 11.59
N ALA A 210 8.16 1.53 12.40
CA ALA A 210 7.98 2.46 13.53
C ALA A 210 9.18 2.44 14.50
N GLU A 211 9.85 1.30 14.63
CA GLU A 211 11.06 1.14 15.45
C GLU A 211 12.26 1.95 14.94
N ARG A 212 12.29 2.28 13.64
CA ARG A 212 13.34 3.10 13.01
C ARG A 212 13.03 4.59 13.01
N VAL A 213 11.79 4.96 13.35
CA VAL A 213 11.35 6.35 13.38
C VAL A 213 11.59 6.93 14.76
N ARG A 214 12.53 7.87 14.87
CA ARG A 214 12.77 8.59 16.11
C ARG A 214 11.59 9.50 16.45
N PRO A 215 11.26 9.72 17.73
CA PRO A 215 10.27 10.71 18.12
C PRO A 215 10.62 12.10 17.58
N GLY A 216 9.60 12.89 17.22
CA GLY A 216 9.80 14.26 16.71
C GLY A 216 10.19 14.38 15.24
N MET A 217 10.11 13.30 14.46
CA MET A 217 10.24 13.39 13.01
C MET A 217 8.95 13.94 12.38
N ALA A 218 9.10 14.67 11.28
CA ALA A 218 7.97 15.18 10.50
C ALA A 218 7.20 14.00 9.86
N ASP A 219 5.88 14.00 10.02
CA ASP A 219 4.94 12.98 9.54
C ASP A 219 4.16 13.42 8.29
N ARG A 220 4.12 14.74 7.99
CA ARG A 220 3.38 15.32 6.87
C ARG A 220 4.19 16.40 6.18
N ILE A 221 4.14 16.39 4.85
CA ILE A 221 4.87 17.36 4.01
C ILE A 221 4.36 18.80 4.29
N GLU A 222 3.05 18.98 4.49
CA GLU A 222 2.43 20.30 4.72
C GLU A 222 2.95 20.98 5.98
N ARG A 223 3.40 20.23 6.97
CA ARG A 223 3.97 20.76 8.21
C ARG A 223 5.42 21.25 8.04
N VAL A 224 6.06 20.87 6.95
CA VAL A 224 7.48 21.14 6.67
C VAL A 224 7.67 22.18 5.59
N VAL A 225 6.78 22.20 4.60
CA VAL A 225 6.81 23.19 3.50
C VAL A 225 6.71 24.60 4.06
N GLY A 226 7.57 25.50 3.54
CA GLY A 226 7.63 26.89 3.97
C GLY A 226 8.46 27.12 5.24
N GLN A 227 9.03 26.07 5.84
CA GLN A 227 9.95 26.19 6.95
C GLN A 227 11.43 26.27 6.45
N ARG A 228 12.32 26.79 7.28
CA ARG A 228 13.75 26.80 7.05
C ARG A 228 14.42 25.68 7.79
N LEU A 229 15.41 25.07 7.14
CA LEU A 229 16.18 23.99 7.73
C LEU A 229 17.30 24.54 8.61
N GLY A 230 17.42 24.06 9.85
CA GLY A 230 18.47 24.49 10.77
C GLY A 230 19.81 23.83 10.54
N ARG A 231 19.84 22.61 9.98
CA ARG A 231 21.09 21.88 9.68
C ARG A 231 20.97 21.08 8.38
N ALA A 232 22.11 20.67 7.80
CA ALA A 232 22.15 19.88 6.58
C ALA A 232 21.48 18.51 6.75
N VAL A 233 20.73 18.10 5.72
CA VAL A 233 20.04 16.79 5.65
C VAL A 233 20.39 16.14 4.32
N GLN A 234 20.76 14.85 4.35
CA GLN A 234 21.09 14.08 3.17
C GLN A 234 19.83 13.48 2.53
N THR A 235 19.94 13.12 1.24
CA THR A 235 18.85 12.43 0.52
C THR A 235 18.41 11.18 1.27
N GLY A 236 17.08 11.00 1.42
CA GLY A 236 16.49 9.85 2.11
C GLY A 236 16.52 9.94 3.65
N GLN A 237 17.12 10.96 4.22
CA GLN A 237 17.13 11.18 5.66
C GLN A 237 15.84 11.86 6.11
N SER A 238 15.26 11.39 7.22
CA SER A 238 14.05 11.98 7.81
C SER A 238 14.34 13.33 8.47
N LEU A 239 13.35 14.23 8.41
CA LEU A 239 13.47 15.60 8.92
C LEU A 239 12.95 15.69 10.35
N PRO A 240 13.82 16.02 11.35
CA PRO A 240 13.37 16.31 12.70
C PRO A 240 12.63 17.66 12.74
N LEU A 241 11.47 17.70 13.39
CA LEU A 241 10.73 18.96 13.59
C LEU A 241 11.53 20.01 14.38
N ALA A 242 12.42 19.56 15.27
CA ALA A 242 13.30 20.45 16.05
C ALA A 242 14.31 21.21 15.19
N ASP A 243 14.65 20.71 14.01
CA ASP A 243 15.58 21.34 13.07
C ASP A 243 14.88 22.29 12.09
N LEU A 244 13.59 22.46 12.23
CA LEU A 244 12.78 23.31 11.38
C LEU A 244 12.46 24.63 12.08
N THR A 245 12.62 25.72 11.37
CA THR A 245 12.37 27.07 11.88
C THR A 245 11.42 27.78 10.92
N SER A 246 10.35 28.35 11.45
CA SER A 246 9.47 29.18 10.64
C SER A 246 10.23 30.44 10.21
N PRO A 247 10.18 30.80 8.92
CA PRO A 247 10.80 32.05 8.45
C PRO A 247 10.14 33.21 9.18
N PRO A 248 10.90 34.28 9.48
CA PRO A 248 10.33 35.46 10.12
C PRO A 248 9.28 36.09 9.23
N THR A 249 8.07 36.27 9.76
CA THR A 249 6.96 36.96 9.10
C THR A 249 7.08 38.47 9.26
N LEU A 250 7.70 38.89 10.37
CA LEU A 250 7.98 40.27 10.71
C LEU A 250 9.49 40.45 10.83
N LEU A 251 10.07 41.40 10.08
CA LEU A 251 11.48 41.73 10.15
C LEU A 251 11.73 42.90 11.11
N ARG A 252 12.92 42.93 11.68
CA ARG A 252 13.41 44.05 12.51
C ARG A 252 13.30 45.36 11.73
N ASN A 253 12.91 46.41 12.43
CA ASN A 253 12.70 47.76 11.91
C ASN A 253 11.46 47.94 11.00
N MET A 254 10.67 46.87 10.73
CA MET A 254 9.43 47.04 9.97
C MET A 254 8.39 47.84 10.77
N PRO A 255 7.62 48.74 10.11
CA PRO A 255 6.47 49.37 10.72
C PRO A 255 5.36 48.37 10.92
N VAL A 256 4.70 48.40 12.09
CA VAL A 256 3.63 47.48 12.46
C VAL A 256 2.50 48.25 13.14
N GLN A 257 1.29 47.71 13.02
CA GLN A 257 0.13 48.18 13.76
C GLN A 257 -0.05 47.33 15.00
N LEU A 258 0.07 47.97 16.16
CA LEU A 258 -0.29 47.40 17.46
C LEU A 258 -1.81 47.41 17.57
N GLN A 259 -2.46 46.26 17.61
CA GLN A 259 -3.91 46.15 17.73
C GLN A 259 -4.28 45.42 19.02
N TYR A 260 -4.93 46.12 19.92
CA TYR A 260 -5.53 45.57 21.12
C TYR A 260 -7.04 45.59 21.02
N SER A 261 -7.68 44.44 21.22
CA SER A 261 -9.15 44.31 21.19
C SER A 261 -9.65 43.74 22.52
N ALA A 262 -10.63 44.42 23.08
CA ALA A 262 -11.41 43.99 24.25
C ALA A 262 -12.91 44.20 23.95
N PRO A 263 -13.84 43.60 24.67
CA PRO A 263 -15.26 43.79 24.48
C PRO A 263 -15.63 45.31 24.46
N GLY A 264 -16.12 45.81 23.35
CA GLY A 264 -16.49 47.23 23.16
C GLY A 264 -15.34 48.21 22.95
N LEU A 265 -14.07 47.74 22.86
CA LEU A 265 -12.93 48.62 22.71
C LEU A 265 -11.88 48.02 21.76
N THR A 266 -11.52 48.76 20.72
CA THR A 266 -10.38 48.43 19.88
C THR A 266 -9.41 49.60 19.86
N ILE A 267 -8.19 49.39 20.27
CA ILE A 267 -7.11 50.38 20.28
C ILE A 267 -6.09 49.99 19.22
N THR A 268 -5.73 50.94 18.39
CA THR A 268 -4.67 50.79 17.40
C THR A 268 -3.58 51.83 17.61
N ALA A 269 -2.33 51.41 17.50
CA ALA A 269 -1.19 52.35 17.56
C ALA A 269 -0.15 51.93 16.53
N GLN A 270 0.65 52.87 16.07
CA GLN A 270 1.79 52.61 15.18
C GLN A 270 3.01 52.22 16.02
N GLY A 271 3.68 51.16 15.60
CA GLY A 271 4.89 50.70 16.22
C GLY A 271 5.97 50.31 15.21
N ARG A 272 7.14 49.95 15.74
CA ARG A 272 8.25 49.44 14.95
C ARG A 272 8.79 48.18 15.63
N ALA A 273 8.91 47.10 14.88
CA ALA A 273 9.49 45.85 15.38
C ALA A 273 10.97 46.05 15.75
N MET A 274 11.37 45.57 16.92
CA MET A 274 12.76 45.65 17.38
C MET A 274 13.56 44.41 17.03
N GLU A 275 12.87 43.30 16.76
CA GLU A 275 13.46 42.00 16.39
C GLU A 275 12.65 41.32 15.31
N ASP A 276 13.25 40.31 14.63
CA ASP A 276 12.56 39.45 13.71
C ASP A 276 11.62 38.52 14.47
N GLY A 277 10.44 38.22 13.89
CA GLY A 277 9.48 37.30 14.48
C GLY A 277 8.71 36.50 13.46
N ALA A 278 8.54 35.21 13.72
CA ALA A 278 7.59 34.36 12.98
C ALA A 278 6.15 34.64 13.44
N LEU A 279 5.19 34.15 12.68
CA LEU A 279 3.76 34.20 13.08
C LEU A 279 3.57 33.54 14.45
N GLY A 280 2.90 34.24 15.37
CA GLY A 280 2.69 33.80 16.77
C GLY A 280 3.90 34.02 17.69
N ALA A 281 5.05 34.48 17.20
CA ALA A 281 6.20 34.83 18.05
C ALA A 281 5.93 36.08 18.85
N ILE A 282 6.49 36.16 20.06
CA ILE A 282 6.47 37.36 20.90
C ILE A 282 7.73 38.15 20.63
N VAL A 283 7.55 39.37 20.14
CA VAL A 283 8.65 40.29 19.79
C VAL A 283 8.49 41.62 20.51
N PRO A 284 9.61 42.30 20.86
CA PRO A 284 9.54 43.65 21.37
C PRO A 284 9.21 44.63 20.22
N VAL A 285 8.23 45.47 20.44
CA VAL A 285 7.75 46.51 19.51
C VAL A 285 7.80 47.88 20.17
N MET A 286 8.47 48.81 19.56
CA MET A 286 8.49 50.18 20.03
C MET A 286 7.24 50.89 19.55
N ASN A 287 6.45 51.45 20.47
CA ASN A 287 5.32 52.31 20.15
C ASN A 287 5.83 53.70 19.74
N LEU A 288 5.54 54.10 18.51
CA LEU A 288 6.04 55.36 17.94
C LEU A 288 5.44 56.60 18.60
N ALA A 289 4.24 56.52 19.19
CA ALA A 289 3.59 57.63 19.84
C ALA A 289 4.10 57.93 21.25
N THR A 290 4.51 56.85 21.98
CA THR A 290 4.95 56.96 23.39
C THR A 290 6.44 56.77 23.58
N GLY A 291 7.16 56.22 22.56
CA GLY A 291 8.54 55.81 22.65
C GLY A 291 8.78 54.57 23.50
N GLY A 292 7.73 54.01 24.10
CA GLY A 292 7.82 52.83 24.98
C GLY A 292 7.88 51.53 24.20
N THR A 293 8.58 50.52 24.71
CA THR A 293 8.65 49.17 24.16
C THR A 293 7.64 48.27 24.82
N VAL A 294 6.85 47.57 24.03
CA VAL A 294 5.87 46.59 24.51
C VAL A 294 6.14 45.23 23.86
N LEU A 295 5.95 44.16 24.60
CA LEU A 295 5.97 42.80 24.03
C LEU A 295 4.66 42.54 23.30
N ALA A 296 4.75 42.09 22.07
CA ALA A 296 3.58 41.84 21.24
C ALA A 296 3.75 40.54 20.44
N GLU A 297 2.64 39.83 20.28
CA GLU A 297 2.54 38.63 19.46
C GLU A 297 2.32 39.02 17.98
N VAL A 298 3.07 38.41 17.08
CA VAL A 298 2.98 38.66 15.65
C VAL A 298 1.74 37.96 15.09
N LEU A 299 0.78 38.73 14.56
CA LEU A 299 -0.45 38.22 13.94
C LEU A 299 -0.35 38.16 12.41
N SER A 300 0.37 39.09 11.82
CA SER A 300 0.63 39.19 10.37
C SER A 300 1.90 40.02 10.12
N PRO A 301 2.38 40.17 8.89
CA PRO A 301 3.57 40.97 8.58
C PRO A 301 3.48 42.41 9.04
N ASP A 302 2.27 42.95 9.15
CA ASP A 302 1.96 44.35 9.45
C ASP A 302 1.22 44.54 10.77
N ARG A 303 0.80 43.47 11.48
CA ARG A 303 -0.02 43.57 12.69
C ARG A 303 0.52 42.70 13.82
N VAL A 304 0.52 43.29 15.01
CA VAL A 304 0.92 42.65 16.24
C VAL A 304 -0.09 42.91 17.35
N ARG A 305 -0.28 41.98 18.25
CA ARG A 305 -1.14 42.09 19.44
C ARG A 305 -0.28 42.27 20.69
N PRO A 306 -0.37 43.44 21.36
CA PRO A 306 0.37 43.67 22.58
C PRO A 306 -0.10 42.71 23.66
N LEU A 307 0.86 42.09 24.36
CA LEU A 307 0.58 41.29 25.56
C LEU A 307 0.22 42.25 26.68
N ARG A 308 -0.76 41.87 27.52
CA ARG A 308 -1.08 42.63 28.75
C ARG A 308 0.21 42.77 29.57
N PRO A 309 0.60 43.99 29.98
CA PRO A 309 1.61 44.14 31.01
C PRO A 309 1.10 43.44 32.25
N VAL A 310 1.81 42.42 32.73
CA VAL A 310 1.64 41.95 34.11
C VAL A 310 2.03 43.18 34.94
N GLY A 311 1.04 43.78 35.58
CA GLY A 311 1.26 45.00 36.34
C GLY A 311 2.34 44.77 37.38
N THR A 312 3.52 45.36 37.13
CA THR A 312 4.42 45.73 38.21
C THR A 312 3.72 46.90 38.90
N GLY A 313 3.01 46.56 39.98
CA GLY A 313 2.51 47.56 40.91
C GLY A 313 3.69 48.44 41.33
N ARG A 314 3.71 49.67 40.88
CA ARG A 314 4.48 50.70 41.54
C ARG A 314 3.84 50.83 42.93
N GLU A 315 4.43 50.21 43.91
CA GLU A 315 4.27 50.61 45.31
C GLU A 315 4.66 52.09 45.40
N GLY A 316 3.63 52.93 45.47
CA GLY A 316 3.79 54.33 45.81
C GLY A 316 4.36 54.43 47.21
N THR A 317 5.56 54.94 47.33
CA THR A 317 6.18 55.40 48.56
C THR A 317 5.25 56.40 49.24
N PRO A 318 4.74 56.20 50.44
CA PRO A 318 4.02 57.21 51.15
C PRO A 318 5.02 58.29 51.59
N ASN A 319 4.80 59.51 51.13
CA ASN A 319 5.51 60.73 51.49
C ASN A 319 5.18 61.07 52.99
N SER A 320 6.12 60.80 53.86
CA SER A 320 6.05 61.28 55.22
C SER A 320 6.48 62.74 55.35
N ARG A 321 5.53 63.62 55.39
CA ARG A 321 5.72 65.00 55.92
C ARG A 321 4.83 65.20 57.12
N GLY A 322 5.45 65.55 58.18
CA GLY A 322 4.78 66.43 59.16
C GLY A 322 4.83 65.99 60.59
N ALA A 323 5.81 66.51 61.22
CA ALA A 323 5.74 67.29 62.46
C ALA A 323 5.22 66.64 63.77
N GLY A 324 6.07 66.54 64.66
CA GLY A 324 5.92 67.43 65.82
C GLY A 324 5.71 66.74 67.18
N GLN A 325 6.81 66.71 67.93
CA GLN A 325 6.85 67.25 69.28
C GLN A 325 6.23 66.48 70.48
N ARG A 326 7.15 66.27 71.40
CA ARG A 326 7.06 66.34 72.85
C ARG A 326 6.68 65.07 73.63
N ALA A 327 7.71 64.62 74.29
CA ALA A 327 7.97 64.84 75.77
C ALA A 327 7.25 63.82 76.63
N GLY A 328 8.04 63.12 77.40
CA GLY A 328 7.86 63.19 78.79
C GLY A 328 8.01 61.85 79.52
N LEU A 329 9.12 61.77 80.21
CA LEU A 329 9.27 61.28 81.65
C LEU A 329 9.00 59.79 81.91
N GLN A 330 10.11 59.31 82.36
CA GLN A 330 10.37 58.24 83.34
C GLN A 330 9.38 58.18 84.53
N PRO A 331 9.46 57.20 85.43
CA PRO A 331 10.61 56.39 85.84
C PRO A 331 10.59 54.91 85.37
#